data_a408297cc2fc8ab0a5a16c915ef58c1b
#
_entry.id   a408297cc2fc8ab0a5a16c915ef58c1b
#
_cell.length_a   1.000
_cell.length_b   1.000
_cell.length_c   1.000
_cell.angle_alpha   90.00
_cell.angle_beta   90.00
_cell.angle_gamma   90.00
#
_symmetry.space_group_name_H-M   'P 1'
#
loop_
_entity.id
_entity.type
_entity.pdbx_description
1 polymer ?
#
loop_
_entity_poly.entity_id
_entity_poly.type
_entity_poly.pdbx_seq_one_letter_code
_entity_poly.pdbx_strand_id
1 'polypeptide(L)'
;GAGYDSASAGTKVALKVGENHDYTIYLQPNLYTVKEGHKLALVIYTYEPGKANYSQDYQITLENASVSAEIPVDKIPAVPALPFTDVPADTELYDAVEWAYFSDPQITAGVTETTFAPANTCTRAEIVTFLYRLAGEPDVSGTALPFTDVAEDAYYADAVKWAVANGVTSGT
;
A
#
# COMPACT_ATOMS: atom_id res chain seq x y z
N GLY A 1 10.77 -13.41 17.09
CA GLY A 1 10.70 -14.45 16.08
C GLY A 1 9.46 -15.27 16.34
N ALA A 2 8.55 -15.34 15.37
CA ALA A 2 7.38 -16.18 15.47
C ALA A 2 7.81 -17.62 15.75
N GLY A 3 7.26 -18.21 16.80
CA GLY A 3 7.50 -19.60 17.13
C GLY A 3 6.98 -20.48 15.99
N TYR A 4 7.89 -21.18 15.42
CA TYR A 4 7.63 -22.20 14.42
C TYR A 4 7.14 -23.47 15.11
N ASP A 5 6.12 -24.08 14.56
CA ASP A 5 5.68 -25.37 15.08
C ASP A 5 6.78 -26.42 14.91
N SER A 6 7.10 -27.12 15.97
CA SER A 6 8.21 -28.05 15.99
C SER A 6 8.14 -29.01 14.82
N ALA A 7 9.22 -29.15 14.07
CA ALA A 7 9.41 -30.18 13.07
C ALA A 7 9.38 -31.59 13.75
N SER A 8 8.21 -32.01 14.24
CA SER A 8 8.04 -33.36 14.71
C SER A 8 8.13 -34.33 13.52
N ALA A 9 8.58 -35.54 13.75
CA ALA A 9 8.66 -36.55 12.69
C ALA A 9 7.33 -36.80 11.97
N GLY A 10 6.19 -36.49 12.62
CA GLY A 10 4.85 -36.62 12.07
C GLY A 10 4.45 -35.51 11.09
N THR A 11 5.20 -34.40 11.02
CA THR A 11 4.92 -33.31 10.08
C THR A 11 5.81 -33.36 8.83
N LYS A 12 6.69 -34.33 8.73
CA LYS A 12 7.57 -34.50 7.56
C LYS A 12 6.80 -35.23 6.46
N VAL A 13 6.64 -34.58 5.34
CA VAL A 13 6.07 -35.16 4.13
C VAL A 13 7.18 -35.32 3.11
N ALA A 14 7.34 -36.53 2.60
CA ALA A 14 8.27 -36.80 1.52
C ALA A 14 7.72 -36.22 0.21
N LEU A 15 8.42 -35.26 -0.36
CA LEU A 15 8.08 -34.69 -1.65
C LEU A 15 8.52 -35.62 -2.76
N LYS A 16 7.68 -35.83 -3.75
CA LYS A 16 8.04 -36.51 -5.00
C LYS A 16 8.16 -35.49 -6.12
N VAL A 17 9.20 -35.64 -6.91
CA VAL A 17 9.46 -34.75 -8.04
C VAL A 17 8.34 -34.85 -9.07
N GLY A 18 7.77 -33.70 -9.44
CA GLY A 18 6.71 -33.59 -10.43
C GLY A 18 5.30 -33.89 -9.94
N GLU A 19 5.10 -34.13 -8.65
CA GLU A 19 3.76 -34.24 -8.05
C GLU A 19 3.37 -32.96 -7.30
N ASN A 20 2.13 -32.52 -7.47
CA ASN A 20 1.57 -31.42 -6.69
C ASN A 20 1.14 -31.95 -5.31
N HIS A 21 1.41 -31.18 -4.29
CA HIS A 21 1.04 -31.50 -2.91
C HIS A 21 0.36 -30.31 -2.24
N ASP A 22 -0.75 -30.56 -1.58
CA ASP A 22 -1.43 -29.57 -0.76
C ASP A 22 -0.90 -29.64 0.68
N TYR A 23 -0.59 -28.48 1.24
CA TYR A 23 -0.14 -28.35 2.62
C TYR A 23 -1.04 -27.42 3.40
N THR A 24 -1.43 -27.86 4.58
CA THR A 24 -2.03 -27.00 5.58
C THR A 24 -1.02 -26.81 6.71
N ILE A 25 -0.61 -25.58 6.93
CA ILE A 25 0.35 -25.23 7.99
C ILE A 25 -0.40 -24.44 9.06
N TYR A 26 -0.48 -25.02 10.27
CA TYR A 26 -1.01 -24.32 11.42
C TYR A 26 0.09 -23.51 12.08
N LEU A 27 -0.07 -22.17 12.07
CA LEU A 27 0.85 -21.28 12.74
C LEU A 27 0.48 -21.23 14.23
N GLN A 28 1.50 -21.05 15.08
CA GLN A 28 1.22 -20.80 16.49
C GLN A 28 0.45 -19.49 16.66
N PRO A 29 -0.61 -19.48 17.48
CA PRO A 29 -1.34 -18.28 17.77
C PRO A 29 -0.41 -17.25 18.44
N ASN A 30 -0.34 -16.07 17.86
CA ASN A 30 0.41 -14.97 18.42
C ASN A 30 -0.41 -13.68 18.25
N LEU A 31 -0.56 -12.95 19.35
CA LEU A 31 -1.23 -11.66 19.28
C LEU A 31 -0.20 -10.62 18.84
N TYR A 32 -0.40 -10.05 17.68
CA TYR A 32 0.45 -9.00 17.13
C TYR A 32 -0.40 -7.87 16.56
N THR A 33 -0.09 -6.65 16.97
CA THR A 33 -0.72 -5.47 16.41
C THR A 33 0.06 -5.04 15.17
N VAL A 34 -0.56 -5.16 14.00
CA VAL A 34 -0.02 -4.59 12.76
C VAL A 34 -0.24 -3.09 12.81
N LYS A 35 0.84 -2.32 12.82
CA LYS A 35 0.77 -0.86 12.83
C LYS A 35 0.33 -0.34 11.47
N GLU A 36 -0.28 0.82 11.48
CA GLU A 36 -0.63 1.54 10.25
C GLU A 36 0.58 1.68 9.31
N GLY A 37 0.35 1.54 8.01
CA GLY A 37 1.41 1.53 7.00
C GLY A 37 2.24 0.25 6.91
N HIS A 38 2.07 -0.70 7.85
CA HIS A 38 2.74 -1.99 7.78
C HIS A 38 1.91 -3.00 6.99
N LYS A 39 2.59 -3.88 6.27
CA LYS A 39 1.95 -4.97 5.52
C LYS A 39 2.23 -6.29 6.21
N LEU A 40 1.22 -7.16 6.24
CA LEU A 40 1.43 -8.56 6.60
C LEU A 40 1.94 -9.30 5.37
N ALA A 41 3.04 -10.04 5.53
CA ALA A 41 3.61 -10.84 4.46
C ALA A 41 3.78 -12.29 4.91
N LEU A 42 3.37 -13.22 4.06
CA LEU A 42 3.73 -14.62 4.20
C LEU A 42 5.03 -14.85 3.42
N VAL A 43 6.07 -15.28 4.13
CA VAL A 43 7.36 -15.61 3.52
C VAL A 43 7.57 -17.11 3.62
N ILE A 44 7.72 -17.76 2.46
CA ILE A 44 8.04 -19.18 2.37
C ILE A 44 9.49 -19.30 1.91
N TYR A 45 10.30 -19.99 2.70
CA TYR A 45 11.70 -20.22 2.38
C TYR A 45 12.11 -21.65 2.70
N THR A 46 13.06 -22.16 1.93
CA THR A 46 13.51 -23.55 2.03
C THR A 46 14.68 -23.76 2.98
N TYR A 47 15.25 -22.66 3.47
CA TYR A 47 16.44 -22.70 4.33
C TYR A 47 16.40 -21.61 5.42
N GLU A 48 16.64 -22.01 6.65
CA GLU A 48 16.85 -21.10 7.78
C GLU A 48 18.29 -21.32 8.32
N PRO A 49 19.15 -20.30 8.29
CA PRO A 49 20.52 -20.40 8.79
C PRO A 49 20.55 -20.87 10.27
N GLY A 50 21.30 -21.94 10.54
CA GLY A 50 21.46 -22.48 11.87
C GLY A 50 20.41 -23.50 12.32
N LYS A 51 19.40 -23.82 11.49
CA LYS A 51 18.34 -24.78 11.85
C LYS A 51 18.47 -26.14 11.19
N ALA A 52 19.02 -26.21 9.98
CA ALA A 52 19.24 -27.48 9.29
C ALA A 52 20.33 -27.36 8.24
N ASN A 53 21.09 -28.43 8.06
CA ASN A 53 22.00 -28.61 6.94
C ASN A 53 21.36 -29.56 5.94
N TYR A 54 21.07 -29.06 4.74
CA TYR A 54 20.63 -29.89 3.64
C TYR A 54 21.76 -30.05 2.63
N SER A 55 21.93 -31.26 2.17
CA SER A 55 23.01 -31.60 1.21
C SER A 55 22.60 -31.45 -0.25
N GLN A 56 21.38 -30.98 -0.53
CA GLN A 56 20.83 -30.86 -1.88
C GLN A 56 20.03 -29.58 -2.00
N ASP A 57 20.12 -28.98 -3.19
CA ASP A 57 19.30 -27.83 -3.57
C ASP A 57 17.93 -28.32 -4.04
N TYR A 58 16.87 -27.68 -3.56
CA TYR A 58 15.49 -27.94 -3.94
C TYR A 58 14.91 -26.71 -4.59
N GLN A 59 14.18 -26.90 -5.68
CA GLN A 59 13.34 -25.88 -6.26
C GLN A 59 11.88 -26.24 -6.01
N ILE A 60 11.15 -25.33 -5.36
CA ILE A 60 9.73 -25.46 -5.10
C ILE A 60 9.01 -24.40 -5.93
N THR A 61 8.06 -24.85 -6.75
CA THR A 61 7.16 -23.96 -7.48
C THR A 61 5.85 -23.86 -6.73
N LEU A 62 5.42 -22.62 -6.42
CA LEU A 62 4.11 -22.37 -5.85
C LEU A 62 3.15 -21.94 -6.95
N GLU A 63 2.00 -22.59 -7.03
CA GLU A 63 0.93 -22.15 -7.93
C GLU A 63 0.16 -21.02 -7.26
N ASN A 64 0.23 -19.82 -7.82
CA ASN A 64 -0.33 -18.59 -7.22
C ASN A 64 -1.80 -18.68 -6.85
N ALA A 65 -2.59 -19.47 -7.56
CA ALA A 65 -4.02 -19.64 -7.31
C ALA A 65 -4.35 -20.53 -6.08
N SER A 66 -3.36 -21.24 -5.52
CA SER A 66 -3.58 -22.24 -4.47
C SER A 66 -3.12 -21.80 -3.07
N VAL A 67 -2.56 -20.60 -2.94
CA VAL A 67 -2.09 -20.10 -1.63
C VAL A 67 -3.18 -19.27 -0.98
N SER A 68 -3.69 -19.74 0.16
CA SER A 68 -4.64 -19.02 1.00
C SER A 68 -4.14 -18.98 2.44
N ALA A 69 -4.52 -17.96 3.18
CA ALA A 69 -4.23 -17.86 4.60
C ALA A 69 -5.48 -17.40 5.35
N GLU A 70 -5.88 -18.16 6.38
CA GLU A 70 -6.91 -17.73 7.31
C GLU A 70 -6.24 -17.13 8.55
N ILE A 71 -6.48 -15.84 8.76
CA ILE A 71 -5.87 -15.09 9.85
C ILE A 71 -6.99 -14.64 10.78
N PRO A 72 -7.11 -15.22 11.98
CA PRO A 72 -8.06 -14.72 12.95
C PRO A 72 -7.65 -13.32 13.40
N VAL A 73 -8.55 -12.37 13.27
CA VAL A 73 -8.37 -11.00 13.73
C VAL A 73 -9.32 -10.69 14.86
N ASP A 74 -8.79 -10.15 15.94
CA ASP A 74 -9.58 -9.81 17.14
C ASP A 74 -10.49 -8.60 16.88
N LYS A 75 -10.05 -7.69 16.04
CA LYS A 75 -10.81 -6.51 15.63
C LYS A 75 -10.35 -6.04 14.25
N ILE A 76 -11.26 -6.06 13.29
CA ILE A 76 -11.09 -5.30 12.05
C ILE A 76 -11.68 -3.91 12.36
N PRO A 77 -10.87 -2.84 12.40
CA PRO A 77 -11.43 -1.50 12.47
C PRO A 77 -12.35 -1.33 11.26
N ALA A 78 -13.55 -0.83 11.48
CA ALA A 78 -14.37 -0.42 10.35
C ALA A 78 -13.57 0.62 9.56
N VAL A 79 -13.31 0.35 8.28
CA VAL A 79 -12.75 1.37 7.39
C VAL A 79 -13.78 2.51 7.37
N PRO A 80 -13.41 3.74 7.74
CA PRO A 80 -14.36 4.84 7.68
C PRO A 80 -14.87 4.96 6.25
N ALA A 81 -16.17 5.13 6.08
CA ALA A 81 -16.73 5.38 4.77
C ALA A 81 -16.26 6.74 4.25
N LEU A 82 -16.11 6.87 2.92
CA LEU A 82 -15.87 8.17 2.31
C LEU A 82 -16.98 9.15 2.69
N PRO A 83 -16.64 10.42 2.98
CA PRO A 83 -17.65 11.43 3.28
C PRO A 83 -18.41 11.90 2.04
N PHE A 84 -17.96 11.54 0.85
CA PHE A 84 -18.48 12.06 -0.43
C PHE A 84 -19.75 11.35 -0.87
N THR A 85 -20.83 12.13 -1.01
CA THR A 85 -22.14 11.61 -1.39
C THR A 85 -22.27 11.35 -2.90
N ASP A 86 -21.37 11.90 -3.69
CA ASP A 86 -21.34 11.81 -5.16
C ASP A 86 -20.35 10.78 -5.71
N VAL A 87 -19.79 9.95 -4.83
CA VAL A 87 -18.92 8.81 -5.17
C VAL A 87 -19.63 7.51 -4.77
N PRO A 88 -20.26 6.79 -5.73
CA PRO A 88 -20.97 5.56 -5.44
C PRO A 88 -20.05 4.43 -4.95
N ALA A 89 -20.45 3.75 -3.88
CA ALA A 89 -19.63 2.76 -3.17
C ALA A 89 -19.31 1.47 -3.96
N ASP A 90 -20.01 1.22 -5.05
CA ASP A 90 -19.90 0.01 -5.87
C ASP A 90 -19.19 0.24 -7.22
N THR A 91 -18.34 1.25 -7.28
CA THR A 91 -17.64 1.65 -8.51
C THR A 91 -16.12 1.60 -8.32
N GLU A 92 -15.38 1.36 -9.41
CA GLU A 92 -13.91 1.47 -9.42
C GLU A 92 -13.43 2.87 -9.00
N LEU A 93 -14.26 3.88 -9.23
CA LEU A 93 -14.01 5.24 -8.77
C LEU A 93 -13.94 5.32 -7.24
N TYR A 94 -14.82 4.59 -6.54
CA TYR A 94 -14.85 4.58 -5.08
C TYR A 94 -13.52 4.13 -4.49
N ASP A 95 -12.99 3.01 -4.96
CA ASP A 95 -11.73 2.45 -4.46
C ASP A 95 -10.56 3.41 -4.68
N ALA A 96 -10.52 4.06 -5.83
CA ALA A 96 -9.49 5.05 -6.15
C ALA A 96 -9.58 6.30 -5.26
N VAL A 97 -10.79 6.81 -5.05
CA VAL A 97 -11.02 7.99 -4.20
C VAL A 97 -10.78 7.64 -2.73
N GLU A 98 -11.22 6.46 -2.28
CA GLU A 98 -10.97 5.97 -0.92
C GLU A 98 -9.47 5.90 -0.63
N TRP A 99 -8.71 5.28 -1.53
CA TRP A 99 -7.26 5.23 -1.42
C TRP A 99 -6.63 6.63 -1.35
N ALA A 100 -7.02 7.55 -2.22
CA ALA A 100 -6.45 8.89 -2.26
C ALA A 100 -6.87 9.76 -1.06
N TYR A 101 -8.06 9.51 -0.51
CA TYR A 101 -8.57 10.24 0.65
C TYR A 101 -7.94 9.78 1.98
N PHE A 102 -7.75 8.44 2.14
CA PHE A 102 -7.19 7.86 3.37
C PHE A 102 -5.69 7.59 3.31
N SER A 103 -5.01 7.99 2.23
CA SER A 103 -3.55 7.87 2.17
C SER A 103 -2.85 8.83 3.15
N ASP A 104 -1.62 8.50 3.51
CA ASP A 104 -0.75 9.35 4.32
C ASP A 104 0.55 9.64 3.54
N PRO A 105 0.78 10.91 3.13
CA PRO A 105 -0.12 12.06 3.27
C PRO A 105 -1.41 11.93 2.44
N GLN A 106 -2.47 12.60 2.88
CA GLN A 106 -3.76 12.63 2.19
C GLN A 106 -3.63 13.31 0.82
N ILE A 107 -3.91 12.57 -0.26
CA ILE A 107 -3.75 13.08 -1.63
C ILE A 107 -4.88 14.03 -2.01
N THR A 108 -6.12 13.66 -1.67
CA THR A 108 -7.31 14.49 -1.95
C THR A 108 -8.16 14.69 -0.71
N ALA A 109 -8.81 15.86 -0.63
CA ALA A 109 -9.82 16.15 0.41
C ALA A 109 -11.21 16.41 -0.19
N GLY A 110 -11.37 16.19 -1.50
CA GLY A 110 -12.59 16.57 -2.22
C GLY A 110 -12.66 18.06 -2.52
N VAL A 111 -13.78 18.48 -3.13
CA VAL A 111 -14.07 19.90 -3.43
C VAL A 111 -14.74 20.57 -2.24
N THR A 112 -15.55 19.80 -1.51
CA THR A 112 -16.14 20.19 -0.22
C THR A 112 -16.02 19.00 0.77
N GLU A 113 -16.42 19.19 2.01
CA GLU A 113 -16.45 18.12 3.01
C GLU A 113 -17.24 16.87 2.58
N THR A 114 -18.25 17.04 1.70
CA THR A 114 -19.17 15.96 1.30
C THR A 114 -19.26 15.75 -0.22
N THR A 115 -18.45 16.45 -1.01
CA THR A 115 -18.48 16.40 -2.47
C THR A 115 -17.09 16.24 -3.05
N PHE A 116 -16.90 15.22 -3.86
CA PHE A 116 -15.66 14.97 -4.61
C PHE A 116 -15.68 15.62 -5.99
N ALA A 117 -16.84 15.68 -6.63
CA ALA A 117 -17.10 16.20 -7.98
C ALA A 117 -16.34 15.45 -9.10
N PRO A 118 -16.54 14.13 -9.25
CA PRO A 118 -15.78 13.30 -10.19
C PRO A 118 -15.97 13.66 -11.67
N ALA A 119 -17.03 14.37 -11.99
CA ALA A 119 -17.31 14.83 -13.36
C ALA A 119 -16.61 16.15 -13.71
N ASN A 120 -16.00 16.83 -12.76
CA ASN A 120 -15.27 18.06 -13.01
C ASN A 120 -13.94 17.78 -13.70
N THR A 121 -13.49 18.74 -14.53
CA THR A 121 -12.14 18.71 -15.09
C THR A 121 -11.13 19.07 -14.00
N CYS A 122 -10.06 18.30 -13.92
CA CYS A 122 -8.96 18.59 -13.02
C CYS A 122 -8.10 19.74 -13.57
N THR A 123 -7.82 20.73 -12.75
CA THR A 123 -6.95 21.84 -13.10
C THR A 123 -5.47 21.44 -12.99
N ARG A 124 -4.58 22.22 -13.65
CA ARG A 124 -3.14 22.02 -13.52
C ARG A 124 -2.66 22.16 -12.07
N ALA A 125 -3.26 23.09 -11.32
CA ALA A 125 -2.96 23.31 -9.90
C ALA A 125 -3.32 22.09 -9.04
N GLU A 126 -4.46 21.49 -9.29
CA GLU A 126 -4.86 20.26 -8.60
C GLU A 126 -3.95 19.09 -8.94
N ILE A 127 -3.61 18.89 -10.22
CA ILE A 127 -2.71 17.81 -10.65
C ILE A 127 -1.35 17.92 -9.95
N VAL A 128 -0.71 19.09 -9.96
CA VAL A 128 0.59 19.25 -9.30
C VAL A 128 0.49 19.09 -7.79
N THR A 129 -0.63 19.49 -7.18
CA THR A 129 -0.87 19.31 -5.75
C THR A 129 -1.00 17.80 -5.39
N PHE A 130 -1.71 17.02 -6.19
CA PHE A 130 -1.81 15.58 -5.98
C PHE A 130 -0.44 14.89 -6.11
N LEU A 131 0.34 15.27 -7.11
CA LEU A 131 1.68 14.71 -7.30
C LEU A 131 2.64 15.09 -6.16
N TYR A 132 2.56 16.31 -5.68
CA TYR A 132 3.37 16.81 -4.57
C TYR A 132 3.05 16.05 -3.27
N ARG A 133 1.75 15.86 -2.97
CA ARG A 133 1.29 15.06 -1.83
C ARG A 133 1.70 13.61 -1.96
N LEU A 134 1.53 13.02 -3.15
CA LEU A 134 1.98 11.65 -3.41
C LEU A 134 3.50 11.48 -3.22
N ALA A 135 4.29 12.52 -3.47
CA ALA A 135 5.73 12.55 -3.20
C ALA A 135 6.09 12.72 -1.71
N GLY A 136 5.10 12.86 -0.82
CA GLY A 136 5.31 13.01 0.62
C GLY A 136 5.51 14.46 1.06
N GLU A 137 5.04 15.43 0.27
CA GLU A 137 5.13 16.88 0.57
C GLU A 137 6.55 17.33 0.97
N PRO A 138 7.58 17.07 0.15
CA PRO A 138 8.95 17.41 0.51
C PRO A 138 9.12 18.91 0.73
N ASP A 139 10.02 19.29 1.64
CA ASP A 139 10.30 20.70 1.96
C ASP A 139 10.80 21.48 0.73
N VAL A 140 10.14 22.59 0.44
CA VAL A 140 10.42 23.50 -0.67
C VAL A 140 10.69 24.93 -0.20
N SER A 141 10.92 25.16 1.08
CA SER A 141 11.11 26.46 1.70
C SER A 141 12.25 27.28 1.09
N GLY A 142 13.27 26.59 0.54
CA GLY A 142 14.39 27.22 -0.16
C GLY A 142 14.21 27.38 -1.68
N THR A 143 13.04 26.98 -2.22
CA THR A 143 12.78 26.97 -3.66
C THR A 143 12.03 28.22 -4.09
N ALA A 144 12.56 28.93 -5.08
CA ALA A 144 11.89 30.12 -5.64
C ALA A 144 10.65 29.70 -6.46
N LEU A 145 9.60 30.51 -6.38
CA LEU A 145 8.44 30.41 -7.25
C LEU A 145 8.68 31.26 -8.51
N PRO A 146 8.92 30.66 -9.68
CA PRO A 146 9.36 31.40 -10.86
C PRO A 146 8.21 32.04 -11.66
N PHE A 147 6.97 31.83 -11.26
CA PHE A 147 5.78 32.25 -11.98
C PHE A 147 5.11 33.45 -11.30
N THR A 148 4.75 34.47 -12.08
CA THR A 148 4.07 35.67 -11.59
C THR A 148 2.57 35.54 -11.49
N ASP A 149 1.99 34.50 -12.11
CA ASP A 149 0.58 34.15 -12.09
C ASP A 149 0.21 33.15 -10.99
N VAL A 150 1.17 32.76 -10.16
CA VAL A 150 0.97 31.92 -8.97
C VAL A 150 1.25 32.79 -7.74
N ALA A 151 0.21 33.02 -6.94
CA ALA A 151 0.36 33.75 -5.69
C ALA A 151 1.13 32.92 -4.65
N GLU A 152 2.01 33.52 -3.86
CA GLU A 152 2.81 32.85 -2.83
C GLU A 152 1.95 32.18 -1.74
N ASP A 153 0.75 32.69 -1.50
CA ASP A 153 -0.24 32.19 -0.54
C ASP A 153 -1.27 31.24 -1.17
N ALA A 154 -1.11 30.89 -2.44
CA ALA A 154 -2.00 29.90 -3.08
C ALA A 154 -1.77 28.52 -2.46
N TYR A 155 -2.86 27.75 -2.26
CA TYR A 155 -2.80 26.39 -1.68
C TYR A 155 -1.89 25.44 -2.45
N TYR A 156 -1.61 25.73 -3.72
CA TYR A 156 -0.77 24.95 -4.61
C TYR A 156 0.63 25.56 -4.83
N ALA A 157 0.99 26.64 -4.16
CA ALA A 157 2.27 27.32 -4.39
C ALA A 157 3.48 26.41 -4.13
N ASP A 158 3.49 25.68 -3.04
CA ASP A 158 4.56 24.75 -2.69
C ASP A 158 4.60 23.55 -3.65
N ALA A 159 3.47 23.06 -4.08
CA ALA A 159 3.38 22.02 -5.10
C ALA A 159 3.96 22.49 -6.45
N VAL A 160 3.74 23.75 -6.83
CA VAL A 160 4.34 24.34 -8.03
C VAL A 160 5.84 24.49 -7.89
N LYS A 161 6.36 24.99 -6.75
CA LYS A 161 7.80 25.06 -6.47
C LYS A 161 8.45 23.68 -6.61
N TRP A 162 7.85 22.66 -6.01
CA TRP A 162 8.30 21.27 -6.10
C TRP A 162 8.29 20.75 -7.54
N ALA A 163 7.21 21.01 -8.27
CA ALA A 163 7.04 20.52 -9.63
C ALA A 163 8.07 21.13 -10.60
N VAL A 164 8.41 22.42 -10.43
CA VAL A 164 9.47 23.06 -11.19
C VAL A 164 10.85 22.49 -10.83
N ALA A 165 11.16 22.38 -9.55
CA ALA A 165 12.45 21.85 -9.08
C ALA A 165 12.71 20.42 -9.55
N ASN A 166 11.66 19.62 -9.75
CA ASN A 166 11.75 18.24 -10.21
C ASN A 166 11.48 18.06 -11.72
N GLY A 167 11.35 19.12 -12.47
CA GLY A 167 11.13 19.06 -13.92
C GLY A 167 9.77 18.53 -14.34
N VAL A 168 8.78 18.52 -13.43
CA VAL A 168 7.39 18.10 -13.72
C VAL A 168 6.67 19.15 -14.57
N THR A 169 7.00 20.41 -14.37
CA THR A 169 6.49 21.53 -15.19
C THR A 169 7.55 22.60 -15.40
N SER A 170 7.45 23.30 -16.54
CA SER A 170 8.26 24.49 -16.85
C SER A 170 7.41 25.74 -17.09
N GLY A 171 6.12 25.64 -16.80
CA GLY A 171 5.15 26.66 -17.15
C GLY A 171 4.56 26.44 -18.55
N THR A 172 3.99 27.51 -19.15
CA THR A 172 3.46 27.57 -20.54
C THR A 172 4.15 28.65 -21.30
#